data_06b83b2cc9b6ca8a04fab9715ce4ded3
#
_entry.id   06b83b2cc9b6ca8a04fab9715ce4ded3
#
_cell.length_a   1.000
_cell.length_b   1.000
_cell.length_c   1.000
_cell.angle_alpha   90.00
_cell.angle_beta   90.00
_cell.angle_gamma   90.00
#
_symmetry.space_group_name_H-M   'P 1'
#
loop_
_entity.id
_entity.type
_entity.pdbx_description
1 polymer ?
#
loop_
_entity_poly.entity_id
_entity_poly.type
_entity_poly.pdbx_seq_one_letter_code
_entity_poly.pdbx_strand_id
1 'polypeptide(L)'
;MKLTAIRSFLKYCADEDFELRGIYNDVCTVRKIKEEKKPIEYLQPEATKAILASYDTRTAKHRRNRMILILLYDTGARVQELSDLSLASLHLDVPHPFVTLIGKGRKTRNVPVMDKTVAHLRKYLEEFHPDLTEAPLFYSRLDGKPHQLSTDSISLILKVAANTARITCPEVPENVHCHLIRKTKAMDLYRNGVPLPFIMQLLGHESMSTTSGFYAFATLEMMTEAMNKAAPAFEDDEKIWKKAAIKKLLYSLD
;
A
#
# COMPACT_ATOMS: atom_id res chain seq x y z
N MET A 1 -7.28 -22.09 2.98
CA MET A 1 -5.83 -22.35 2.80
C MET A 1 -5.46 -23.84 2.74
N LYS A 2 -5.95 -24.71 3.63
CA LYS A 2 -5.56 -26.14 3.62
C LYS A 2 -5.84 -26.87 2.30
N LEU A 3 -7.02 -26.72 1.71
CA LEU A 3 -7.38 -27.37 0.44
C LEU A 3 -6.50 -26.93 -0.74
N THR A 4 -6.12 -25.67 -0.81
CA THR A 4 -5.23 -25.14 -1.86
C THR A 4 -3.82 -25.74 -1.74
N ALA A 5 -3.29 -25.84 -0.53
CA ALA A 5 -1.99 -26.47 -0.28
C ALA A 5 -2.00 -27.95 -0.65
N ILE A 6 -3.06 -28.69 -0.26
CA ILE A 6 -3.24 -30.10 -0.61
C ILE A 6 -3.29 -30.28 -2.12
N ARG A 7 -4.05 -29.46 -2.84
CA ARG A 7 -4.13 -29.51 -4.30
C ARG A 7 -2.79 -29.21 -4.98
N SER A 8 -2.04 -28.23 -4.46
CA SER A 8 -0.71 -27.91 -5.01
C SER A 8 0.28 -29.06 -4.79
N PHE A 9 0.24 -29.67 -3.62
CA PHE A 9 1.07 -30.83 -3.31
C PHE A 9 0.70 -32.03 -4.18
N LEU A 10 -0.59 -32.39 -4.24
CA LEU A 10 -1.04 -33.52 -5.06
C LEU A 10 -0.82 -33.28 -6.55
N LYS A 11 -0.90 -32.03 -7.02
CA LYS A 11 -0.52 -31.70 -8.40
C LYS A 11 0.96 -32.04 -8.65
N TYR A 12 1.84 -31.60 -7.77
CA TYR A 12 3.26 -31.91 -7.87
C TYR A 12 3.50 -33.44 -7.88
N CYS A 13 2.86 -34.19 -6.96
CA CYS A 13 2.95 -35.64 -6.94
C CYS A 13 2.42 -36.31 -8.23
N ALA A 14 1.31 -35.81 -8.78
CA ALA A 14 0.71 -36.32 -10.01
C ALA A 14 1.50 -35.96 -11.28
N ASP A 15 2.35 -34.93 -11.22
CA ASP A 15 3.28 -34.58 -12.29
C ASP A 15 4.52 -35.50 -12.27
N GLU A 16 4.90 -36.03 -11.08
CA GLU A 16 6.00 -37.00 -10.90
C GLU A 16 5.55 -38.46 -11.05
N ASP A 17 4.33 -38.81 -10.62
CA ASP A 17 3.78 -40.17 -10.63
C ASP A 17 2.37 -40.18 -11.21
N PHE A 18 2.23 -40.85 -12.37
CA PHE A 18 0.97 -40.94 -13.10
C PHE A 18 -0.15 -41.64 -12.32
N GLU A 19 0.18 -42.61 -11.44
CA GLU A 19 -0.80 -43.32 -10.65
C GLU A 19 -1.55 -42.43 -9.66
N LEU A 20 -0.91 -41.33 -9.23
CA LEU A 20 -1.51 -40.35 -8.31
C LEU A 20 -2.46 -39.33 -8.98
N ARG A 21 -2.56 -39.38 -10.31
CA ARG A 21 -3.43 -38.45 -11.08
C ARG A 21 -4.91 -38.60 -10.75
N GLY A 22 -5.35 -39.83 -10.47
CA GLY A 22 -6.73 -40.10 -10.01
C GLY A 22 -7.04 -39.36 -8.70
N ILE A 23 -6.17 -39.49 -7.71
CA ILE A 23 -6.32 -38.85 -6.40
C ILE A 23 -6.32 -37.32 -6.54
N TYR A 24 -5.44 -36.77 -7.36
CA TYR A 24 -5.42 -35.34 -7.64
C TYR A 24 -6.75 -34.85 -8.25
N ASN A 25 -7.27 -35.57 -9.24
CA ASN A 25 -8.56 -35.24 -9.87
C ASN A 25 -9.71 -35.28 -8.87
N ASP A 26 -9.78 -36.31 -8.02
CA ASP A 26 -10.80 -36.43 -6.98
C ASP A 26 -10.77 -35.27 -6.00
N VAL A 27 -9.58 -34.89 -5.55
CA VAL A 27 -9.43 -33.72 -4.66
C VAL A 27 -9.76 -32.39 -5.36
N CYS A 28 -9.62 -32.32 -6.67
CA CYS A 28 -10.04 -31.14 -7.45
C CYS A 28 -11.56 -31.01 -7.53
N THR A 29 -12.35 -32.07 -7.38
CA THR A 29 -13.82 -32.02 -7.35
C THR A 29 -14.37 -31.42 -6.04
N VAL A 30 -13.59 -31.47 -4.94
CA VAL A 30 -14.02 -30.92 -3.64
C VAL A 30 -14.26 -29.42 -3.77
N ARG A 31 -15.48 -28.96 -3.56
CA ARG A 31 -15.82 -27.54 -3.67
C ARG A 31 -15.13 -26.72 -2.59
N LYS A 32 -14.54 -25.60 -2.97
CA LYS A 32 -14.06 -24.61 -1.98
C LYS A 32 -15.28 -23.99 -1.29
N ILE A 33 -15.25 -23.97 0.04
CA ILE A 33 -16.22 -23.19 0.81
C ILE A 33 -16.04 -21.71 0.41
N LYS A 34 -17.13 -21.06 0.02
CA LYS A 34 -17.12 -19.61 -0.20
C LYS A 34 -16.90 -18.92 1.14
N GLU A 35 -15.71 -18.39 1.33
CA GLU A 35 -15.43 -17.51 2.47
C GLU A 35 -16.13 -16.17 2.20
N GLU A 36 -16.82 -15.64 3.21
CA GLU A 36 -17.31 -14.26 3.16
C GLU A 36 -16.12 -13.32 2.98
N LYS A 37 -16.24 -12.39 2.04
CA LYS A 37 -15.19 -11.39 1.81
C LYS A 37 -15.14 -10.47 3.03
N LYS A 38 -14.15 -10.65 3.88
CA LYS A 38 -13.89 -9.72 4.99
C LYS A 38 -13.50 -8.35 4.43
N PRO A 39 -13.93 -7.27 5.10
CA PRO A 39 -13.47 -5.93 4.78
C PRO A 39 -11.94 -5.86 4.73
N ILE A 40 -11.40 -5.04 3.82
CA ILE A 40 -9.97 -4.82 3.75
C ILE A 40 -9.56 -4.05 5.00
N GLU A 41 -8.72 -4.66 5.83
CA GLU A 41 -8.10 -3.97 6.95
C GLU A 41 -7.08 -2.98 6.41
N TYR A 42 -7.13 -1.74 6.87
CA TYR A 42 -6.16 -0.67 6.61
C TYR A 42 -6.10 0.28 7.81
N LEU A 43 -5.02 1.04 7.93
CA LEU A 43 -4.85 2.00 9.01
C LEU A 43 -5.58 3.30 8.69
N GLN A 44 -6.18 3.91 9.71
CA GLN A 44 -6.69 5.28 9.60
C GLN A 44 -5.52 6.27 9.52
N PRO A 45 -5.74 7.48 8.96
CA PRO A 45 -4.68 8.48 8.78
C PRO A 45 -3.93 8.83 10.07
N GLU A 46 -4.64 8.93 11.20
CA GLU A 46 -4.08 9.24 12.52
C GLU A 46 -3.15 8.12 13.00
N ALA A 47 -3.59 6.87 12.87
CA ALA A 47 -2.77 5.70 13.22
C ALA A 47 -1.52 5.61 12.33
N THR A 48 -1.65 5.88 11.03
CA THR A 48 -0.52 5.92 10.09
C THR A 48 0.49 6.99 10.49
N LYS A 49 0.03 8.21 10.78
CA LYS A 49 0.89 9.31 11.23
C LYS A 49 1.61 8.97 12.53
N ALA A 50 0.90 8.39 13.51
CA ALA A 50 1.47 8.01 14.80
C ALA A 50 2.58 6.95 14.62
N ILE A 51 2.37 5.94 13.77
CA ILE A 51 3.40 4.92 13.47
C ILE A 51 4.62 5.54 12.81
N LEU A 52 4.45 6.40 11.80
CA LEU A 52 5.56 7.04 11.09
C LEU A 52 6.34 8.02 11.99
N ALA A 53 5.70 8.58 13.00
CA ALA A 53 6.31 9.49 13.96
C ALA A 53 6.89 8.79 15.21
N SER A 54 6.70 7.48 15.37
CA SER A 54 7.05 6.74 16.60
C SER A 54 8.56 6.69 16.91
N TYR A 55 9.40 6.76 15.87
CA TYR A 55 10.84 6.86 16.04
C TYR A 55 11.28 8.33 16.06
N ASP A 56 11.94 8.73 17.15
CA ASP A 56 12.59 10.04 17.24
C ASP A 56 13.84 10.11 16.32
N THR A 57 14.45 11.27 16.23
CA THR A 57 15.65 11.49 15.40
C THR A 57 16.95 11.53 16.21
N ARG A 58 16.93 11.21 17.50
CA ARG A 58 18.09 11.37 18.40
C ARG A 58 19.21 10.38 18.10
N THR A 59 18.88 9.13 17.78
CA THR A 59 19.87 8.08 17.50
C THR A 59 19.88 7.71 16.02
N ALA A 60 21.07 7.33 15.50
CA ALA A 60 21.20 6.84 14.14
C ALA A 60 20.27 5.65 13.85
N LYS A 61 20.15 4.72 14.83
CA LYS A 61 19.23 3.57 14.71
C LYS A 61 17.77 4.03 14.51
N HIS A 62 17.32 5.05 15.24
CA HIS A 62 15.96 5.57 15.10
C HIS A 62 15.77 6.30 13.77
N ARG A 63 16.75 7.10 13.32
CA ARG A 63 16.70 7.76 12.01
C ARG A 63 16.61 6.75 10.87
N ARG A 64 17.42 5.68 10.93
CA ARG A 64 17.32 4.56 9.97
C ARG A 64 15.93 3.91 10.01
N ASN A 65 15.46 3.53 11.20
CA ASN A 65 14.19 2.84 11.34
C ASN A 65 13.02 3.70 10.87
N ARG A 66 13.05 5.00 11.15
CA ARG A 66 12.06 5.96 10.62
C ARG A 66 12.09 6.02 9.10
N MET A 67 13.28 6.06 8.49
CA MET A 67 13.40 6.07 7.02
C MET A 67 12.83 4.80 6.38
N ILE A 68 13.06 3.63 7.00
CA ILE A 68 12.47 2.35 6.60
C ILE A 68 10.93 2.45 6.56
N LEU A 69 10.31 2.98 7.62
CA LEU A 69 8.85 3.10 7.69
C LEU A 69 8.30 4.10 6.67
N ILE A 70 8.97 5.24 6.48
CA ILE A 70 8.59 6.25 5.49
C ILE A 70 8.61 5.63 4.09
N LEU A 71 9.69 4.94 3.73
CA LEU A 71 9.82 4.37 2.40
C LEU A 71 8.88 3.18 2.18
N LEU A 72 8.66 2.36 3.21
CA LEU A 72 7.68 1.26 3.18
C LEU A 72 6.26 1.78 2.88
N TYR A 73 5.86 2.86 3.55
CA TYR A 73 4.54 3.47 3.33
C TYR A 73 4.48 4.20 1.98
N ASP A 74 5.48 5.02 1.65
CA ASP A 74 5.42 5.85 0.44
C ASP A 74 5.39 5.02 -0.83
N THR A 75 6.22 3.99 -0.92
CA THR A 75 6.29 3.08 -2.08
C THR A 75 5.24 1.99 -2.07
N GLY A 76 4.65 1.66 -0.92
CA GLY A 76 3.82 0.48 -0.75
C GLY A 76 4.54 -0.83 -1.12
N ALA A 77 5.86 -0.88 -1.01
CA ALA A 77 6.68 -2.04 -1.34
C ALA A 77 6.31 -3.28 -0.50
N ARG A 78 6.57 -4.48 -1.04
CA ARG A 78 6.61 -5.69 -0.22
C ARG A 78 7.85 -5.64 0.68
N VAL A 79 7.78 -6.25 1.86
CA VAL A 79 8.91 -6.24 2.81
C VAL A 79 10.20 -6.79 2.20
N GLN A 80 10.11 -7.81 1.35
CA GLN A 80 11.27 -8.34 0.63
C GLN A 80 11.82 -7.32 -0.38
N GLU A 81 10.95 -6.68 -1.16
CA GLU A 81 11.35 -5.64 -2.12
C GLU A 81 12.07 -4.47 -1.44
N LEU A 82 11.61 -4.10 -0.22
CA LEU A 82 12.25 -3.06 0.59
C LEU A 82 13.59 -3.51 1.16
N SER A 83 13.69 -4.77 1.61
CA SER A 83 14.94 -5.39 2.10
C SER A 83 16.00 -5.43 1.01
N ASP A 84 15.61 -5.75 -0.22
CA ASP A 84 16.50 -5.94 -1.37
C ASP A 84 16.93 -4.63 -2.05
N LEU A 85 16.47 -3.47 -1.56
CA LEU A 85 16.87 -2.18 -2.13
C LEU A 85 18.37 -1.92 -1.96
N SER A 86 18.98 -1.45 -3.03
CA SER A 86 20.34 -0.93 -3.08
C SER A 86 20.35 0.54 -3.48
N LEU A 87 21.50 1.19 -3.44
CA LEU A 87 21.66 2.55 -3.91
C LEU A 87 21.31 2.69 -5.40
N ALA A 88 21.65 1.69 -6.22
CA ALA A 88 21.30 1.65 -7.64
C ALA A 88 19.79 1.61 -7.91
N SER A 89 18.98 1.28 -6.90
CA SER A 89 17.52 1.30 -7.00
C SER A 89 16.91 2.71 -6.90
N LEU A 90 17.71 3.70 -6.48
CA LEU A 90 17.25 5.07 -6.23
C LEU A 90 17.54 5.98 -7.42
N HIS A 91 16.54 6.64 -7.94
CA HIS A 91 16.64 7.62 -9.03
C HIS A 91 16.11 8.96 -8.53
N LEU A 92 16.95 9.69 -7.76
CA LEU A 92 16.53 10.90 -7.04
C LEU A 92 16.84 12.20 -7.81
N ASP A 93 17.76 12.15 -8.77
CA ASP A 93 18.26 13.31 -9.52
C ASP A 93 17.63 13.42 -10.93
N VAL A 94 16.35 13.07 -11.01
CA VAL A 94 15.54 13.14 -12.22
C VAL A 94 14.31 14.03 -11.98
N PRO A 95 13.67 14.57 -13.04
CA PRO A 95 12.47 15.45 -12.89
C PRO A 95 11.33 14.83 -12.08
N HIS A 96 11.17 13.51 -12.16
CA HIS A 96 10.19 12.74 -11.38
C HIS A 96 10.91 11.64 -10.62
N PRO A 97 11.36 11.89 -9.39
CA PRO A 97 12.11 10.93 -8.59
C PRO A 97 11.32 9.63 -8.37
N PHE A 98 12.00 8.51 -8.48
CA PHE A 98 11.39 7.19 -8.31
C PHE A 98 12.36 6.17 -7.71
N VAL A 99 11.80 5.08 -7.22
CA VAL A 99 12.54 3.90 -6.75
C VAL A 99 12.18 2.71 -7.63
N THR A 100 13.20 1.98 -8.09
CA THR A 100 13.00 0.72 -8.83
C THR A 100 12.87 -0.44 -7.85
N LEU A 101 11.72 -1.11 -7.85
CA LEU A 101 11.45 -2.29 -7.05
C LEU A 101 11.49 -3.54 -7.91
N ILE A 102 12.12 -4.61 -7.40
CA ILE A 102 12.20 -5.92 -8.05
C ILE A 102 11.25 -6.88 -7.32
N GLY A 103 10.17 -7.25 -8.00
CA GLY A 103 9.14 -8.14 -7.46
C GLY A 103 9.37 -9.62 -7.79
N LYS A 104 8.35 -10.43 -7.50
CA LYS A 104 8.35 -11.88 -7.80
C LYS A 104 8.60 -12.11 -9.30
N GLY A 105 9.44 -13.08 -9.61
CA GLY A 105 9.83 -13.42 -11.00
C GLY A 105 10.75 -12.38 -11.63
N ARG A 106 11.48 -11.59 -10.83
CA ARG A 106 12.40 -10.53 -11.28
C ARG A 106 11.72 -9.41 -12.09
N LYS A 107 10.40 -9.26 -11.97
CA LYS A 107 9.68 -8.18 -12.62
C LYS A 107 10.00 -6.87 -11.92
N THR A 108 10.48 -5.90 -12.67
CA THR A 108 10.81 -4.57 -12.18
C THR A 108 9.63 -3.62 -12.33
N ARG A 109 9.50 -2.67 -11.40
CA ARG A 109 8.60 -1.53 -11.54
C ARG A 109 9.20 -0.28 -10.91
N ASN A 110 8.92 0.86 -11.51
CA ASN A 110 9.31 2.15 -11.00
C ASN A 110 8.16 2.75 -10.20
N VAL A 111 8.43 3.12 -8.95
CA VAL A 111 7.45 3.71 -8.04
C VAL A 111 7.88 5.14 -7.76
N PRO A 112 7.08 6.16 -8.15
CA PRO A 112 7.38 7.55 -7.82
C PRO A 112 7.43 7.74 -6.30
N VAL A 113 8.33 8.59 -5.84
CA VAL A 113 8.44 8.98 -4.43
C VAL A 113 8.16 10.46 -4.26
N MET A 114 7.52 10.81 -3.15
CA MET A 114 7.15 12.19 -2.86
C MET A 114 8.39 13.03 -2.53
N ASP A 115 8.35 14.34 -2.81
CA ASP A 115 9.45 15.28 -2.56
C ASP A 115 9.94 15.25 -1.10
N LYS A 116 9.02 15.11 -0.15
CA LYS A 116 9.36 14.97 1.27
C LYS A 116 10.15 13.69 1.54
N THR A 117 9.81 12.61 0.87
CA THR A 117 10.52 11.32 0.98
C THR A 117 11.92 11.43 0.34
N VAL A 118 12.03 12.11 -0.79
CA VAL A 118 13.34 12.42 -1.43
C VAL A 118 14.23 13.20 -0.48
N ALA A 119 13.71 14.25 0.16
CA ALA A 119 14.47 15.04 1.14
C ALA A 119 14.94 14.18 2.35
N HIS A 120 14.11 13.27 2.83
CA HIS A 120 14.48 12.32 3.88
C HIS A 120 15.54 11.31 3.41
N LEU A 121 15.40 10.79 2.17
CA LEU A 121 16.37 9.86 1.58
C LEU A 121 17.74 10.51 1.41
N ARG A 122 17.82 11.74 0.90
CA ARG A 122 19.09 12.46 0.74
C ARG A 122 19.82 12.59 2.08
N LYS A 123 19.14 13.03 3.14
CA LYS A 123 19.71 13.10 4.49
C LYS A 123 20.17 11.72 5.02
N TYR A 124 19.39 10.69 4.71
CA TYR A 124 19.73 9.32 5.08
C TYR A 124 21.00 8.85 4.35
N LEU A 125 21.12 9.12 3.05
CA LEU A 125 22.28 8.74 2.26
C LEU A 125 23.55 9.47 2.71
N GLU A 126 23.47 10.76 3.01
CA GLU A 126 24.58 11.55 3.57
C GLU A 126 25.10 10.97 4.88
N GLU A 127 24.21 10.49 5.76
CA GLU A 127 24.59 9.95 7.06
C GLU A 127 25.08 8.50 7.00
N PHE A 128 24.40 7.64 6.21
CA PHE A 128 24.60 6.19 6.25
C PHE A 128 25.46 5.66 5.10
N HIS A 129 25.60 6.42 4.00
CA HIS A 129 26.29 6.00 2.79
C HIS A 129 27.30 7.02 2.25
N PRO A 130 28.08 7.73 3.09
CA PRO A 130 28.99 8.76 2.57
C PRO A 130 30.02 8.19 1.59
N ASP A 131 30.50 6.95 1.84
CA ASP A 131 31.54 6.30 1.03
C ASP A 131 31.13 4.90 0.57
N LEU A 132 29.88 4.48 0.75
CA LEU A 132 29.41 3.13 0.46
C LEU A 132 28.57 3.12 -0.83
N THR A 133 29.19 2.73 -1.94
CA THR A 133 28.52 2.68 -3.25
C THR A 133 27.78 1.36 -3.51
N GLU A 134 28.20 0.26 -2.90
CA GLU A 134 27.66 -1.09 -3.14
C GLU A 134 26.91 -1.70 -1.93
N ALA A 135 26.69 -0.92 -0.87
CA ALA A 135 25.98 -1.42 0.30
C ALA A 135 24.46 -1.53 0.03
N PRO A 136 23.76 -2.47 0.70
CA PRO A 136 22.31 -2.46 0.75
C PRO A 136 21.80 -1.13 1.29
N LEU A 137 20.67 -0.63 0.77
CA LEU A 137 20.12 0.65 1.23
C LEU A 137 19.90 0.65 2.74
N PHE A 138 19.29 -0.42 3.27
CA PHE A 138 19.06 -0.60 4.70
C PHE A 138 19.91 -1.75 5.25
N TYR A 139 20.81 -1.42 6.15
CA TYR A 139 21.75 -2.38 6.74
C TYR A 139 21.90 -2.21 8.25
N SER A 140 22.38 -3.24 8.90
CA SER A 140 23.00 -3.22 10.21
C SER A 140 24.50 -3.42 10.08
N ARG A 141 25.28 -2.95 11.03
CA ARG A 141 26.71 -3.26 11.08
C ARG A 141 26.95 -4.44 12.00
N LEU A 142 27.60 -5.47 11.48
CA LEU A 142 28.10 -6.61 12.22
C LEU A 142 29.61 -6.71 11.89
N ASP A 143 30.44 -6.75 12.90
CA ASP A 143 31.90 -6.76 12.75
C ASP A 143 32.41 -5.61 11.83
N GLY A 144 31.81 -4.43 11.94
CA GLY A 144 32.15 -3.25 11.13
C GLY A 144 31.64 -3.26 9.70
N LYS A 145 31.12 -4.40 9.20
CA LYS A 145 30.63 -4.54 7.82
C LYS A 145 29.11 -4.31 7.72
N PRO A 146 28.63 -3.70 6.62
CA PRO A 146 27.21 -3.56 6.36
C PRO A 146 26.58 -4.91 6.01
N HIS A 147 25.55 -5.32 6.77
CA HIS A 147 24.73 -6.50 6.51
C HIS A 147 23.30 -6.06 6.23
N GLN A 148 22.75 -6.52 5.10
CA GLN A 148 21.38 -6.27 4.71
C GLN A 148 20.39 -6.61 5.85
N LEU A 149 19.41 -5.74 6.08
CA LEU A 149 18.36 -6.03 7.03
C LEU A 149 17.42 -7.11 6.48
N SER A 150 17.19 -8.16 7.27
CA SER A 150 16.22 -9.19 6.92
C SER A 150 14.78 -8.67 6.97
N THR A 151 13.88 -9.37 6.28
CA THR A 151 12.43 -9.09 6.32
C THR A 151 11.88 -9.14 7.75
N ASP A 152 12.41 -10.04 8.59
CA ASP A 152 12.00 -10.17 9.99
C ASP A 152 12.46 -8.97 10.81
N SER A 153 13.67 -8.45 10.55
CA SER A 153 14.16 -7.23 11.18
C SER A 153 13.28 -6.03 10.84
N ILE A 154 12.90 -5.86 9.57
CA ILE A 154 11.99 -4.80 9.11
C ILE A 154 10.61 -4.97 9.76
N SER A 155 10.10 -6.20 9.80
CA SER A 155 8.81 -6.50 10.45
C SER A 155 8.83 -6.21 11.96
N LEU A 156 9.94 -6.48 12.63
CA LEU A 156 10.13 -6.16 14.04
C LEU A 156 10.19 -4.64 14.26
N ILE A 157 10.91 -3.89 13.39
CA ILE A 157 10.94 -2.43 13.44
C ILE A 157 9.52 -1.86 13.37
N LEU A 158 8.69 -2.36 12.44
CA LEU A 158 7.30 -1.91 12.32
C LEU A 158 6.47 -2.28 13.56
N LYS A 159 6.62 -3.48 14.11
CA LYS A 159 5.90 -3.89 15.34
C LYS A 159 6.26 -3.01 16.54
N VAL A 160 7.54 -2.71 16.72
CA VAL A 160 7.98 -1.80 17.80
C VAL A 160 7.39 -0.41 17.59
N ALA A 161 7.42 0.12 16.36
CA ALA A 161 6.83 1.39 16.02
C ALA A 161 5.32 1.44 16.33
N ALA A 162 4.57 0.40 15.95
CA ALA A 162 3.14 0.30 16.23
C ALA A 162 2.83 0.22 17.72
N ASN A 163 3.62 -0.54 18.49
CA ASN A 163 3.45 -0.61 19.94
C ASN A 163 3.72 0.73 20.63
N THR A 164 4.75 1.45 20.20
CA THR A 164 5.05 2.80 20.70
C THR A 164 3.95 3.78 20.32
N ALA A 165 3.50 3.75 19.08
CA ALA A 165 2.45 4.64 18.59
C ALA A 165 1.10 4.41 19.30
N ARG A 166 0.79 3.18 19.70
CA ARG A 166 -0.46 2.84 20.38
C ARG A 166 -0.58 3.51 21.76
N ILE A 167 0.52 3.87 22.39
CA ILE A 167 0.52 4.57 23.67
C ILE A 167 -0.17 5.95 23.52
N THR A 168 0.03 6.62 22.39
CA THR A 168 -0.51 7.96 22.10
C THR A 168 -1.72 7.94 21.18
N CYS A 169 -1.90 6.87 20.42
CA CYS A 169 -2.98 6.69 19.46
C CYS A 169 -3.58 5.28 19.63
N PRO A 170 -4.63 5.11 20.46
CA PRO A 170 -5.28 3.81 20.69
C PRO A 170 -5.90 3.18 19.43
N GLU A 171 -6.13 3.97 18.40
CA GLU A 171 -6.65 3.50 17.09
C GLU A 171 -5.65 2.62 16.31
N VAL A 172 -4.36 2.59 16.73
CA VAL A 172 -3.38 1.70 16.13
C VAL A 172 -3.71 0.25 16.51
N PRO A 173 -4.07 -0.61 15.53
CA PRO A 173 -4.48 -1.98 15.81
C PRO A 173 -3.32 -2.81 16.41
N GLU A 174 -3.67 -3.88 17.13
CA GLU A 174 -2.67 -4.77 17.72
C GLU A 174 -1.82 -5.49 16.67
N ASN A 175 -2.44 -5.87 15.56
CA ASN A 175 -1.80 -6.71 14.56
C ASN A 175 -1.34 -5.88 13.34
N VAL A 176 -0.33 -5.02 13.55
CA VAL A 176 0.30 -4.25 12.46
C VAL A 176 1.42 -5.06 11.81
N HIS A 177 1.37 -5.18 10.48
CA HIS A 177 2.36 -5.89 9.67
C HIS A 177 2.61 -5.16 8.34
N CYS A 178 3.73 -5.46 7.66
CA CYS A 178 4.14 -4.73 6.45
C CYS A 178 3.08 -4.76 5.32
N HIS A 179 2.35 -5.87 5.19
CA HIS A 179 1.28 -5.95 4.20
C HIS A 179 0.08 -5.04 4.52
N LEU A 180 -0.17 -4.76 5.82
CA LEU A 180 -1.17 -3.79 6.24
C LEU A 180 -0.79 -2.36 5.81
N ILE A 181 0.47 -1.98 5.97
CA ILE A 181 0.99 -0.68 5.49
C ILE A 181 0.77 -0.53 3.97
N ARG A 182 1.06 -1.57 3.21
CA ARG A 182 0.82 -1.58 1.76
C ARG A 182 -0.66 -1.47 1.40
N LYS A 183 -1.55 -2.16 2.13
CA LYS A 183 -3.01 -2.02 1.97
C LYS A 183 -3.47 -0.60 2.30
N THR A 184 -2.90 0.00 3.36
CA THR A 184 -3.18 1.38 3.75
C THR A 184 -2.79 2.35 2.62
N LYS A 185 -1.59 2.24 2.07
CA LYS A 185 -1.16 3.08 0.93
C LYS A 185 -2.11 2.93 -0.27
N ALA A 186 -2.52 1.70 -0.58
CA ALA A 186 -3.48 1.45 -1.66
C ALA A 186 -4.83 2.14 -1.41
N MET A 187 -5.33 2.05 -0.17
CA MET A 187 -6.59 2.69 0.21
C MET A 187 -6.48 4.21 0.21
N ASP A 188 -5.36 4.76 0.68
CA ASP A 188 -5.13 6.20 0.67
C ASP A 188 -5.08 6.76 -0.76
N LEU A 189 -4.39 6.06 -1.68
CA LEU A 189 -4.39 6.42 -3.10
C LEU A 189 -5.81 6.35 -3.70
N TYR A 190 -6.56 5.30 -3.38
CA TYR A 190 -7.92 5.12 -3.86
C TYR A 190 -8.85 6.22 -3.36
N ARG A 191 -8.79 6.57 -2.06
CA ARG A 191 -9.57 7.67 -1.44
C ARG A 191 -9.22 9.03 -2.04
N ASN A 192 -7.97 9.23 -2.45
CA ASN A 192 -7.53 10.44 -3.14
C ASN A 192 -7.83 10.45 -4.64
N GLY A 193 -8.65 9.52 -5.12
CA GLY A 193 -9.16 9.49 -6.49
C GLY A 193 -8.17 8.96 -7.54
N VAL A 194 -7.08 8.31 -7.11
CA VAL A 194 -6.15 7.68 -8.06
C VAL A 194 -6.84 6.48 -8.72
N PRO A 195 -6.91 6.42 -10.06
CA PRO A 195 -7.54 5.33 -10.77
C PRO A 195 -6.92 3.97 -10.43
N LEU A 196 -7.76 2.96 -10.25
CA LEU A 196 -7.33 1.63 -9.80
C LEU A 196 -6.25 0.97 -10.66
N PRO A 197 -6.25 1.09 -12.02
CA PRO A 197 -5.16 0.57 -12.84
C PRO A 197 -3.78 1.13 -12.46
N PHE A 198 -3.70 2.41 -12.11
CA PHE A 198 -2.44 3.02 -11.64
C PHE A 198 -2.02 2.49 -10.27
N ILE A 199 -2.98 2.29 -9.35
CA ILE A 199 -2.70 1.67 -8.05
C ILE A 199 -2.17 0.25 -8.24
N MET A 200 -2.79 -0.52 -9.16
CA MET A 200 -2.33 -1.88 -9.50
C MET A 200 -0.90 -1.88 -10.05
N GLN A 201 -0.60 -0.98 -10.98
CA GLN A 201 0.73 -0.83 -11.57
C GLN A 201 1.77 -0.45 -10.50
N LEU A 202 1.46 0.55 -9.67
CA LEU A 202 2.32 1.01 -8.58
C LEU A 202 2.63 -0.12 -7.60
N LEU A 203 1.62 -0.89 -7.23
CA LEU A 203 1.78 -2.01 -6.31
C LEU A 203 2.34 -3.28 -6.98
N GLY A 204 2.35 -3.38 -8.31
CA GLY A 204 2.76 -4.58 -9.03
C GLY A 204 1.82 -5.77 -8.75
N HIS A 205 0.51 -5.55 -8.89
CA HIS A 205 -0.50 -6.60 -8.84
C HIS A 205 -0.70 -7.17 -10.25
N GLU A 206 -0.48 -8.48 -10.42
CA GLU A 206 -0.63 -9.16 -11.71
C GLU A 206 -2.09 -9.46 -12.07
N SER A 207 -2.97 -9.48 -11.09
CA SER A 207 -4.38 -9.87 -11.27
C SER A 207 -5.32 -8.82 -10.70
N MET A 208 -6.35 -8.48 -11.49
CA MET A 208 -7.47 -7.64 -11.03
C MET A 208 -8.19 -8.25 -9.83
N SER A 209 -8.20 -9.59 -9.68
CA SER A 209 -8.83 -10.25 -8.55
C SER A 209 -8.20 -9.87 -7.21
N THR A 210 -6.90 -9.56 -7.19
CA THR A 210 -6.19 -9.09 -5.99
C THR A 210 -6.62 -7.69 -5.59
N THR A 211 -7.08 -6.88 -6.56
CA THR A 211 -7.46 -5.49 -6.37
C THR A 211 -8.98 -5.31 -6.39
N SER A 212 -9.75 -6.30 -6.90
CA SER A 212 -11.22 -6.26 -6.93
C SER A 212 -11.86 -6.14 -5.54
N GLY A 213 -11.13 -6.53 -4.48
CA GLY A 213 -11.53 -6.28 -3.11
C GLY A 213 -11.71 -4.78 -2.79
N PHE A 214 -10.98 -3.88 -3.45
CA PHE A 214 -11.11 -2.44 -3.23
C PHE A 214 -12.42 -1.87 -3.80
N TYR A 215 -12.94 -2.40 -4.91
CA TYR A 215 -14.24 -1.97 -5.45
C TYR A 215 -15.43 -2.29 -4.53
N ALA A 216 -15.33 -3.34 -3.73
CA ALA A 216 -16.38 -3.71 -2.79
C ALA A 216 -16.51 -2.74 -1.60
N PHE A 217 -15.57 -1.79 -1.46
CA PHE A 217 -15.46 -0.88 -0.33
C PHE A 217 -15.48 0.60 -0.72
N ALA A 218 -15.95 0.93 -1.94
CA ALA A 218 -16.33 2.29 -2.24
C ALA A 218 -17.40 2.70 -1.22
N THR A 219 -17.06 3.57 -0.28
CA THR A 219 -18.04 4.08 0.69
C THR A 219 -19.03 4.97 -0.02
N LEU A 220 -20.26 5.11 0.53
CA LEU A 220 -21.25 6.06 0.02
C LEU A 220 -20.66 7.47 -0.10
N GLU A 221 -19.79 7.87 0.83
CA GLU A 221 -19.07 9.15 0.80
C GLU A 221 -18.21 9.29 -0.46
N MET A 222 -17.40 8.27 -0.79
CA MET A 222 -16.56 8.27 -1.99
C MET A 222 -17.38 8.31 -3.27
N MET A 223 -18.52 7.58 -3.30
CA MET A 223 -19.44 7.62 -4.43
C MET A 223 -20.08 9.01 -4.57
N THR A 224 -20.54 9.59 -3.46
CA THR A 224 -21.12 10.93 -3.44
C THR A 224 -20.11 11.99 -3.90
N GLU A 225 -18.88 11.92 -3.41
CA GLU A 225 -17.82 12.84 -3.79
C GLU A 225 -17.45 12.71 -5.28
N ALA A 226 -17.35 11.48 -5.79
CA ALA A 226 -17.12 11.22 -7.21
C ALA A 226 -18.28 11.73 -8.08
N MET A 227 -19.53 11.52 -7.65
CA MET A 227 -20.72 12.02 -8.33
C MET A 227 -20.75 13.55 -8.34
N ASN A 228 -20.44 14.19 -7.21
CA ASN A 228 -20.37 15.64 -7.12
C ASN A 228 -19.27 16.25 -8.01
N LYS A 229 -18.11 15.57 -8.12
CA LYS A 229 -17.03 15.98 -9.03
C LYS A 229 -17.36 15.75 -10.51
N ALA A 230 -18.17 14.76 -10.82
CA ALA A 230 -18.59 14.40 -12.18
C ALA A 230 -19.87 15.14 -12.60
N ALA A 231 -20.66 15.62 -11.65
CA ALA A 231 -21.87 16.37 -11.95
C ALA A 231 -21.48 17.68 -12.66
N PRO A 232 -22.06 18.01 -13.83
CA PRO A 232 -21.97 19.36 -14.35
C PRO A 232 -22.53 20.28 -13.28
N ALA A 233 -21.91 21.46 -13.12
CA ALA A 233 -22.46 22.49 -12.26
C ALA A 233 -23.88 22.79 -12.77
N PHE A 234 -24.88 22.18 -12.13
CA PHE A 234 -26.24 22.68 -12.27
C PHE A 234 -26.21 24.02 -11.54
N GLU A 235 -26.14 25.11 -12.29
CA GLU A 235 -26.56 26.37 -11.74
C GLU A 235 -27.92 26.14 -11.12
N ASP A 236 -28.07 26.48 -9.83
CA ASP A 236 -29.40 26.55 -9.21
C ASP A 236 -30.20 27.50 -10.08
N ASP A 237 -30.93 26.95 -11.03
CA ASP A 237 -31.95 27.70 -11.74
C ASP A 237 -32.82 28.29 -10.63
N GLU A 238 -32.62 29.61 -10.35
CA GLU A 238 -33.53 30.36 -9.48
C GLU A 238 -34.91 29.93 -9.90
N LYS A 239 -35.58 29.20 -9.01
CA LYS A 239 -36.85 28.54 -9.30
C LYS A 239 -37.66 29.50 -10.11
N ILE A 240 -37.86 29.22 -11.40
CA ILE A 240 -38.40 30.15 -12.44
C ILE A 240 -39.67 30.85 -11.91
N TRP A 241 -40.47 30.15 -11.08
CA TRP A 241 -41.67 30.74 -10.41
C TRP A 241 -41.35 31.78 -9.32
N LYS A 242 -40.12 31.93 -8.86
CA LYS A 242 -39.73 33.00 -7.92
C LYS A 242 -39.40 34.31 -8.61
N LYS A 243 -39.21 34.32 -9.94
CA LYS A 243 -39.01 35.55 -10.68
C LYS A 243 -40.23 36.44 -10.54
N ALA A 244 -40.03 37.70 -10.12
CA ALA A 244 -41.10 38.65 -9.85
C ALA A 244 -42.10 38.79 -11.02
N ALA A 245 -41.64 38.66 -12.28
CA ALA A 245 -42.46 38.68 -13.48
C ALA A 245 -43.45 37.50 -13.56
N ILE A 246 -43.05 36.29 -13.16
CA ILE A 246 -43.85 35.07 -13.20
C ILE A 246 -44.84 35.04 -12.02
N LYS A 247 -44.43 35.54 -10.84
CA LYS A 247 -45.34 35.75 -9.73
C LYS A 247 -46.49 36.72 -10.10
N LYS A 248 -46.12 37.82 -10.80
CA LYS A 248 -47.14 38.81 -11.26
C LYS A 248 -48.09 38.21 -12.27
N LEU A 249 -47.62 37.32 -13.15
CA LEU A 249 -48.46 36.62 -14.11
C LEU A 249 -49.38 35.62 -13.44
N LEU A 250 -48.89 34.86 -12.45
CA LEU A 250 -49.69 33.89 -11.69
C LEU A 250 -50.81 34.58 -10.86
N TYR A 251 -50.54 35.77 -10.29
CA TYR A 251 -51.56 36.53 -9.56
C TYR A 251 -52.50 37.34 -10.47
N SER A 252 -52.30 37.35 -11.79
CA SER A 252 -53.19 37.98 -12.75
C SER A 252 -54.12 36.99 -13.45
N LEU A 253 -54.11 35.74 -13.05
CA LEU A 253 -54.98 34.64 -13.57
C LEU A 253 -56.18 34.36 -12.68
N ASP A 254 -56.33 35.07 -11.53
CA ASP A 254 -57.55 35.19 -10.74
C ASP A 254 -58.31 36.45 -11.19
#